data_a463ac55887f8a7b2958700d6eaeeaa4
#
_entry.id   a463ac55887f8a7b2958700d6eaeeaa4
#
_cell.length_a   1.000
_cell.length_b   1.000
_cell.length_c   1.000
_cell.angle_alpha   90.00
_cell.angle_beta   90.00
_cell.angle_gamma   90.00
#
_symmetry.space_group_name_H-M   'P 1'
#
loop_
_entity.id
_entity.type
_entity.pdbx_description
1 polymer ?
#
loop_
_entity_poly.entity_id
_entity_poly.type
_entity_poly.pdbx_seq_one_letter_code
_entity_poly.pdbx_strand_id
1 'polypeptide(L)'
;DNTFEDVFAGIGSHSMMFDKPYKNITISNNRFNNLKKRAIWCLNYQDTVVTGNTMTNVGGGVYVRSVYTRNAHTVSGQEVSPEGNQYAENILIADNQITVLEPTVIDGKQWNGYGIWITGEVSLGSAGEIIPSEDDDPENTANPTTNGIPAGRYIIRGVTARNNTISGNCDGIKFSLAEDCSCRGNTVRLSDSHTYNNMGI
;
A
#
# COMPACT_ATOMS: atom_id res chain seq x y z
N ASP A 1 20.12 -3.89 3.25
CA ASP A 1 20.44 -4.57 1.97
C ASP A 1 20.02 -6.04 2.05
N ASN A 2 18.77 -6.35 1.71
CA ASN A 2 18.25 -7.71 1.67
C ASN A 2 17.84 -8.06 0.24
N THR A 3 17.79 -9.36 -0.07
CA THR A 3 17.29 -9.88 -1.33
C THR A 3 16.08 -10.77 -1.05
N PHE A 4 14.99 -10.52 -1.77
CA PHE A 4 13.77 -11.31 -1.79
C PHE A 4 13.59 -11.83 -3.22
N GLU A 5 13.60 -13.13 -3.40
CA GLU A 5 13.56 -13.76 -4.70
C GLU A 5 12.57 -14.91 -4.73
N ASP A 6 11.77 -14.97 -5.80
CA ASP A 6 10.76 -16.00 -6.05
C ASP A 6 9.78 -16.21 -4.88
N VAL A 7 9.44 -15.13 -4.17
CA VAL A 7 8.50 -15.14 -3.06
C VAL A 7 7.16 -14.54 -3.46
N PHE A 8 6.12 -14.83 -2.69
CA PHE A 8 4.78 -14.34 -2.97
C PHE A 8 4.68 -12.81 -2.75
N ALA A 9 5.18 -12.32 -1.64
CA ALA A 9 5.24 -10.92 -1.29
C ALA A 9 6.53 -10.60 -0.52
N GLY A 10 6.92 -9.33 -0.50
CA GLY A 10 8.15 -8.89 0.14
C GLY A 10 7.94 -8.39 1.58
N ILE A 11 8.24 -7.12 1.84
CA ILE A 11 8.16 -6.51 3.17
C ILE A 11 6.78 -5.92 3.41
N GLY A 12 6.17 -6.22 4.54
CA GLY A 12 4.89 -5.62 4.91
C GLY A 12 4.46 -5.95 6.34
N SER A 13 3.42 -5.27 6.79
CA SER A 13 2.74 -5.57 8.04
C SER A 13 1.52 -6.43 7.78
N HIS A 14 1.32 -7.45 8.61
CA HIS A 14 0.21 -8.40 8.44
C HIS A 14 -1.04 -8.03 9.26
N SER A 15 -0.88 -7.31 10.34
CA SER A 15 -2.00 -7.04 11.26
C SER A 15 -2.30 -5.56 11.38
N MET A 16 -3.58 -5.25 11.49
CA MET A 16 -4.12 -3.90 11.57
C MET A 16 -4.75 -3.58 12.93
N MET A 17 -4.55 -4.43 13.91
CA MET A 17 -5.18 -4.29 15.23
C MET A 17 -4.14 -3.87 16.29
N PHE A 18 -3.60 -2.67 16.11
CA PHE A 18 -2.62 -2.17 17.04
C PHE A 18 -3.08 -0.86 17.67
N ASP A 19 -2.73 -0.70 18.91
CA ASP A 19 -2.87 0.52 19.69
C ASP A 19 -1.90 1.62 19.23
N LYS A 20 -0.91 1.25 18.40
CA LYS A 20 0.09 2.18 17.89
C LYS A 20 0.40 1.91 16.42
N PRO A 21 0.55 2.96 15.61
CA PRO A 21 1.02 2.80 14.24
C PRO A 21 2.48 2.35 14.22
N TYR A 22 2.88 1.75 13.11
CA TYR A 22 4.28 1.47 12.83
C TYR A 22 5.00 2.78 12.51
N LYS A 23 6.02 3.15 13.28
CA LYS A 23 6.72 4.42 13.12
C LYS A 23 8.21 4.26 12.91
N ASN A 24 8.82 5.29 12.31
CA ASN A 24 10.26 5.40 12.14
C ASN A 24 10.88 4.20 11.39
N ILE A 25 10.23 3.79 10.30
CA ILE A 25 10.66 2.64 9.52
C ILE A 25 11.50 3.12 8.33
N THR A 26 12.62 2.45 8.11
CA THR A 26 13.42 2.64 6.92
C THR A 26 13.51 1.33 6.13
N ILE A 27 13.05 1.35 4.88
CA ILE A 27 13.16 0.24 3.93
C ILE A 27 14.04 0.72 2.79
N SER A 28 15.31 0.36 2.81
CA SER A 28 16.28 0.91 1.87
C SER A 28 17.22 -0.11 1.24
N ASN A 29 17.57 0.13 -0.02
CA ASN A 29 18.59 -0.63 -0.76
C ASN A 29 18.32 -2.13 -0.83
N ASN A 30 17.07 -2.56 -0.79
CA ASN A 30 16.72 -3.95 -0.93
C ASN A 30 16.47 -4.31 -2.40
N ARG A 31 16.61 -5.60 -2.71
CA ARG A 31 16.31 -6.18 -4.02
C ARG A 31 15.13 -7.12 -3.89
N PHE A 32 14.14 -6.91 -4.77
CA PHE A 32 12.96 -7.76 -4.90
C PHE A 32 12.93 -8.28 -6.33
N ASN A 33 12.87 -9.57 -6.50
CA ASN A 33 12.90 -10.21 -7.81
C ASN A 33 11.86 -11.31 -7.93
N ASN A 34 11.04 -11.26 -8.98
CA ASN A 34 10.00 -12.26 -9.28
C ASN A 34 8.99 -12.43 -8.13
N LEU A 35 8.39 -11.35 -7.65
CA LEU A 35 7.35 -11.41 -6.62
C LEU A 35 5.96 -11.42 -7.29
N LYS A 36 5.12 -12.39 -6.92
CA LYS A 36 3.75 -12.48 -7.49
C LYS A 36 2.86 -11.32 -7.08
N LYS A 37 3.07 -10.78 -5.89
CA LYS A 37 2.35 -9.62 -5.36
C LYS A 37 3.29 -8.45 -5.07
N ARG A 38 3.05 -7.72 -4.00
CA ARG A 38 3.72 -6.46 -3.65
C ARG A 38 5.14 -6.67 -3.15
N ALA A 39 6.04 -5.80 -3.56
CA ALA A 39 7.37 -5.74 -2.98
C ALA A 39 7.33 -5.11 -1.57
N ILE A 40 6.62 -4.00 -1.40
CA ILE A 40 6.54 -3.28 -0.13
C ILE A 40 5.09 -2.88 0.17
N TRP A 41 4.63 -3.17 1.39
CA TRP A 41 3.28 -2.90 1.86
C TRP A 41 3.27 -2.19 3.21
N CYS A 42 2.90 -0.91 3.21
CA CYS A 42 2.87 -0.05 4.38
C CYS A 42 1.42 0.20 4.82
N LEU A 43 0.93 -0.56 5.80
CA LEU A 43 -0.39 -0.34 6.40
C LEU A 43 -0.25 0.54 7.64
N ASN A 44 -0.88 1.72 7.62
CA ASN A 44 -0.85 2.67 8.72
C ASN A 44 0.57 3.00 9.23
N TYR A 45 1.55 3.03 8.32
CA TYR A 45 2.92 3.42 8.65
C TYR A 45 3.03 4.92 8.80
N GLN A 46 3.87 5.37 9.73
CA GLN A 46 4.17 6.80 9.94
C GLN A 46 5.68 7.02 9.96
N ASP A 47 6.10 8.24 9.62
CA ASP A 47 7.51 8.64 9.65
C ASP A 47 8.43 7.61 8.95
N THR A 48 8.04 7.21 7.74
CA THR A 48 8.63 6.07 7.04
C THR A 48 9.37 6.50 5.78
N VAL A 49 10.51 5.87 5.54
CA VAL A 49 11.32 6.10 4.33
C VAL A 49 11.47 4.80 3.54
N VAL A 50 11.06 4.83 2.27
CA VAL A 50 11.22 3.74 1.30
C VAL A 50 12.11 4.25 0.18
N THR A 51 13.39 3.89 0.16
CA THR A 51 14.34 4.52 -0.77
C THR A 51 15.40 3.57 -1.34
N GLY A 52 15.80 3.82 -2.58
CA GLY A 52 16.91 3.10 -3.22
C GLY A 52 16.67 1.62 -3.45
N ASN A 53 15.42 1.16 -3.40
CA ASN A 53 15.10 -0.25 -3.63
C ASN A 53 15.00 -0.54 -5.13
N THR A 54 15.41 -1.75 -5.51
CA THR A 54 15.27 -2.29 -6.86
C THR A 54 14.23 -3.41 -6.83
N MET A 55 13.17 -3.24 -7.59
CA MET A 55 12.04 -4.16 -7.68
C MET A 55 11.89 -4.61 -9.14
N THR A 56 12.20 -5.86 -9.42
CA THR A 56 12.18 -6.42 -10.78
C THR A 56 11.15 -7.53 -10.87
N ASN A 57 10.27 -7.45 -11.85
CA ASN A 57 9.20 -8.44 -12.04
C ASN A 57 8.35 -8.62 -10.77
N VAL A 58 7.79 -7.54 -10.27
CA VAL A 58 6.90 -7.57 -9.10
C VAL A 58 5.46 -7.29 -9.51
N GLY A 59 4.49 -7.93 -8.88
CA GLY A 59 3.07 -7.70 -9.13
C GLY A 59 2.60 -6.31 -8.68
N GLY A 60 3.32 -5.67 -7.78
CA GLY A 60 3.16 -4.28 -7.36
C GLY A 60 4.42 -3.80 -6.64
N GLY A 61 4.76 -2.54 -6.81
CA GLY A 61 5.94 -1.95 -6.18
C GLY A 61 5.68 -1.57 -4.72
N VAL A 62 5.31 -0.32 -4.48
CA VAL A 62 5.06 0.21 -3.14
C VAL A 62 3.58 0.50 -2.95
N TYR A 63 3.00 -0.10 -1.93
CA TYR A 63 1.61 0.10 -1.54
C TYR A 63 1.53 0.75 -0.16
N VAL A 64 0.92 1.91 -0.09
CA VAL A 64 0.66 2.61 1.17
C VAL A 64 -0.85 2.70 1.36
N ARG A 65 -1.33 2.20 2.47
CA ARG A 65 -2.76 2.20 2.78
C ARG A 65 -3.03 2.67 4.19
N SER A 66 -4.04 3.52 4.34
CA SER A 66 -4.70 3.79 5.62
C SER A 66 -5.95 2.98 5.71
N VAL A 67 -6.08 2.23 6.78
CA VAL A 67 -7.27 1.43 7.08
C VAL A 67 -7.73 1.73 8.50
N TYR A 68 -9.00 1.48 8.76
CA TYR A 68 -9.53 1.60 10.10
C TYR A 68 -8.75 0.70 11.08
N THR A 69 -8.37 1.28 12.20
CA THR A 69 -7.84 0.54 13.34
C THR A 69 -8.89 0.56 14.44
N ARG A 70 -9.10 -0.54 15.11
CA ARG A 70 -10.01 -0.56 16.26
C ARG A 70 -9.52 0.40 17.33
N ASN A 71 -10.41 1.26 17.80
CA ASN A 71 -10.08 2.27 18.80
C ASN A 71 -9.76 1.68 20.18
N ALA A 72 -10.19 0.45 20.43
CA ALA A 72 -9.86 -0.24 21.64
C ALA A 72 -9.75 -1.74 21.38
N HIS A 73 -8.80 -2.38 22.01
CA HIS A 73 -8.65 -3.83 22.00
C HIS A 73 -8.12 -4.30 23.37
N THR A 74 -8.28 -5.57 23.65
CA THR A 74 -7.84 -6.14 24.91
C THR A 74 -6.49 -6.79 24.76
N VAL A 75 -5.50 -6.31 25.52
CA VAL A 75 -4.19 -6.93 25.66
C VAL A 75 -4.06 -7.50 27.06
N SER A 76 -3.88 -8.80 27.17
CA SER A 76 -3.73 -9.47 28.48
C SER A 76 -4.87 -9.16 29.48
N GLY A 77 -6.10 -9.02 28.96
CA GLY A 77 -7.28 -8.71 29.78
C GLY A 77 -7.48 -7.22 30.11
N GLN A 78 -6.61 -6.34 29.62
CA GLN A 78 -6.76 -4.88 29.76
C GLN A 78 -7.19 -4.26 28.44
N GLU A 79 -8.16 -3.35 28.51
CA GLU A 79 -8.57 -2.57 27.35
C GLU A 79 -7.52 -1.49 27.07
N VAL A 80 -7.03 -1.46 25.81
CA VAL A 80 -6.05 -0.50 25.33
C VAL A 80 -6.70 0.33 24.24
N SER A 81 -6.69 1.64 24.41
CA SER A 81 -7.15 2.59 23.38
C SER A 81 -5.97 3.21 22.66
N PRO A 82 -6.01 3.34 21.32
CA PRO A 82 -4.94 3.98 20.58
C PRO A 82 -4.88 5.47 20.88
N GLU A 83 -3.67 6.00 20.95
CA GLU A 83 -3.41 7.43 21.14
C GLU A 83 -2.97 8.08 19.82
N GLY A 84 -3.50 9.26 19.54
CA GLY A 84 -3.11 10.10 18.39
C GLY A 84 -3.57 9.55 17.04
N ASN A 85 -2.93 10.02 15.97
CA ASN A 85 -3.22 9.57 14.61
C ASN A 85 -2.72 8.14 14.40
N GLN A 86 -3.60 7.27 13.93
CA GLN A 86 -3.32 5.85 13.67
C GLN A 86 -3.14 5.54 12.17
N TYR A 87 -3.33 6.55 11.32
CA TYR A 87 -3.31 6.37 9.86
C TYR A 87 -1.93 6.64 9.26
N ALA A 88 -1.75 6.25 8.02
CA ALA A 88 -0.50 6.46 7.31
C ALA A 88 -0.21 7.97 7.15
N GLU A 89 0.98 8.39 7.57
CA GLU A 89 1.39 9.78 7.60
C GLU A 89 2.90 9.94 7.43
N ASN A 90 3.31 11.02 6.77
CA ASN A 90 4.71 11.41 6.66
C ASN A 90 5.60 10.30 6.07
N ILE A 91 5.32 9.90 4.83
CA ILE A 91 6.04 8.81 4.15
C ILE A 91 6.80 9.36 2.95
N LEU A 92 8.08 9.04 2.86
CA LEU A 92 8.92 9.33 1.71
C LEU A 92 9.15 8.06 0.89
N ILE A 93 8.76 8.08 -0.39
CA ILE A 93 9.05 7.01 -1.37
C ILE A 93 9.96 7.63 -2.43
N ALA A 94 11.25 7.31 -2.41
CA ALA A 94 12.21 8.01 -3.24
C ALA A 94 13.25 7.09 -3.87
N ASP A 95 13.71 7.47 -5.07
CA ASP A 95 14.88 6.86 -5.71
C ASP A 95 14.76 5.34 -5.91
N ASN A 96 13.54 4.80 -6.03
CA ASN A 96 13.31 3.38 -6.27
C ASN A 96 13.22 3.09 -7.77
N GLN A 97 13.68 1.89 -8.16
CA GLN A 97 13.53 1.35 -9.50
C GLN A 97 12.52 0.20 -9.46
N ILE A 98 11.44 0.32 -10.22
CA ILE A 98 10.29 -0.59 -10.15
C ILE A 98 9.95 -1.06 -11.56
N THR A 99 10.06 -2.37 -11.81
CA THR A 99 9.54 -3.02 -13.02
C THR A 99 8.42 -3.96 -12.61
N VAL A 100 7.21 -3.63 -13.06
CA VAL A 100 6.00 -4.37 -12.71
C VAL A 100 5.76 -5.49 -13.72
N LEU A 101 5.33 -6.64 -13.22
CA LEU A 101 4.93 -7.80 -14.02
C LEU A 101 3.76 -7.47 -14.95
N GLU A 102 3.66 -8.22 -16.04
CA GLU A 102 2.42 -8.27 -16.82
C GLU A 102 1.25 -8.69 -15.93
N PRO A 103 0.03 -8.17 -16.19
CA PRO A 103 -1.15 -8.56 -15.45
C PRO A 103 -1.31 -10.08 -15.42
N THR A 104 -1.60 -10.61 -14.26
CA THR A 104 -1.69 -12.05 -14.04
C THR A 104 -2.97 -12.41 -13.30
N VAL A 105 -3.28 -13.69 -13.23
CA VAL A 105 -4.41 -14.21 -12.45
C VAL A 105 -3.87 -14.86 -11.18
N ILE A 106 -4.33 -14.37 -10.04
CA ILE A 106 -4.01 -14.92 -8.72
C ILE A 106 -5.33 -15.35 -8.08
N ASP A 107 -5.42 -16.63 -7.70
CA ASP A 107 -6.61 -17.23 -7.07
C ASP A 107 -7.91 -16.98 -7.86
N GLY A 108 -7.81 -17.03 -9.21
CA GLY A 108 -8.95 -16.84 -10.12
C GLY A 108 -9.36 -15.37 -10.31
N LYS A 109 -8.69 -14.42 -9.67
CA LYS A 109 -8.89 -12.99 -9.85
C LYS A 109 -7.76 -12.38 -10.66
N GLN A 110 -8.11 -11.41 -11.50
CA GLN A 110 -7.14 -10.67 -12.24
C GLN A 110 -6.41 -9.68 -11.32
N TRP A 111 -5.09 -9.73 -11.35
CA TRP A 111 -4.22 -8.79 -10.67
C TRP A 111 -3.66 -7.78 -11.67
N ASN A 112 -4.04 -6.52 -11.52
CA ASN A 112 -3.47 -5.40 -12.26
C ASN A 112 -2.37 -4.78 -11.42
N GLY A 113 -1.16 -4.74 -11.96
CA GLY A 113 -0.02 -4.22 -11.24
C GLY A 113 -0.02 -2.70 -11.09
N TYR A 114 0.79 -2.21 -10.18
CA TYR A 114 1.04 -0.78 -10.00
C TYR A 114 2.49 -0.54 -9.58
N GLY A 115 3.02 0.61 -9.94
CA GLY A 115 4.33 1.05 -9.46
C GLY A 115 4.26 1.50 -8.00
N ILE A 116 3.48 2.55 -7.74
CA ILE A 116 3.23 3.10 -6.41
C ILE A 116 1.73 3.36 -6.26
N TRP A 117 1.13 2.81 -5.21
CA TRP A 117 -0.27 3.08 -4.90
C TRP A 117 -0.44 3.56 -3.47
N ILE A 118 -1.03 4.74 -3.35
CA ILE A 118 -1.27 5.44 -2.08
C ILE A 118 -2.78 5.61 -1.95
N THR A 119 -3.40 4.91 -0.98
CA THR A 119 -4.85 4.91 -0.83
C THR A 119 -5.30 4.95 0.63
N GLY A 120 -6.22 5.86 0.90
CA GLY A 120 -7.02 5.84 2.11
C GLY A 120 -8.22 4.89 1.99
N GLU A 121 -9.05 4.87 3.00
CA GLU A 121 -10.29 4.09 3.06
C GLU A 121 -11.47 4.98 3.42
N VAL A 122 -12.65 4.65 2.91
CA VAL A 122 -13.93 5.26 3.34
C VAL A 122 -14.78 4.16 3.95
N SER A 123 -15.34 4.43 5.12
CA SER A 123 -16.36 3.59 5.73
C SER A 123 -17.67 4.35 5.90
N LEU A 124 -18.76 3.73 5.53
CA LEU A 124 -20.10 4.30 5.71
C LEU A 124 -20.71 3.98 7.09
N GLY A 125 -19.98 3.26 7.93
CA GLY A 125 -20.44 2.88 9.26
C GLY A 125 -21.19 1.54 9.28
N SER A 126 -21.82 1.23 10.42
CA SER A 126 -22.47 -0.06 10.66
C SER A 126 -23.69 -0.36 9.79
N ALA A 127 -24.22 0.63 9.12
CA ALA A 127 -25.31 0.49 8.14
C ALA A 127 -24.82 0.58 6.70
N GLY A 128 -23.52 0.84 6.51
CA GLY A 128 -22.91 1.08 5.23
C GLY A 128 -22.04 -0.06 4.76
N GLU A 129 -22.01 -0.23 3.48
CA GLU A 129 -21.00 -1.06 2.83
C GLU A 129 -19.63 -0.40 3.01
N ILE A 130 -18.63 -1.19 3.34
CA ILE A 130 -17.26 -0.78 3.06
C ILE A 130 -17.22 -0.69 1.54
N ILE A 131 -16.95 0.49 1.01
CA ILE A 131 -16.63 0.59 -0.40
C ILE A 131 -15.36 -0.22 -0.58
N PRO A 132 -15.41 -1.37 -1.27
CA PRO A 132 -14.20 -2.13 -1.53
C PRO A 132 -13.20 -1.16 -2.15
N SER A 133 -11.97 -1.12 -1.64
CA SER A 133 -10.93 -0.52 -2.43
C SER A 133 -10.90 -1.31 -3.74
N GLU A 134 -10.62 -0.66 -4.86
CA GLU A 134 -10.48 -1.34 -6.16
C GLU A 134 -9.42 -2.46 -6.13
N ASP A 135 -8.72 -2.58 -5.04
CA ASP A 135 -7.82 -3.65 -4.68
C ASP A 135 -8.61 -4.78 -4.02
N ASP A 136 -9.28 -5.53 -4.84
CA ASP A 136 -9.86 -6.84 -4.48
C ASP A 136 -8.75 -7.84 -4.15
N ASP A 137 -7.88 -7.51 -3.21
CA ASP A 137 -6.91 -8.47 -2.68
C ASP A 137 -7.67 -9.57 -1.94
N PRO A 138 -7.75 -10.78 -2.49
CA PRO A 138 -8.47 -11.87 -1.84
C PRO A 138 -7.86 -12.26 -0.50
N GLU A 139 -6.62 -11.86 -0.21
CA GLU A 139 -6.01 -12.06 1.11
C GLU A 139 -6.42 -11.00 2.12
N ASN A 140 -7.04 -9.92 1.71
CA ASN A 140 -7.58 -8.93 2.62
C ASN A 140 -8.91 -9.40 3.27
N THR A 141 -9.08 -10.69 3.40
CA THR A 141 -10.19 -11.32 4.17
C THR A 141 -10.12 -11.00 5.66
N ALA A 142 -9.00 -10.45 6.12
CA ALA A 142 -8.88 -9.85 7.45
C ALA A 142 -9.49 -8.45 7.55
N ASN A 143 -10.10 -7.96 6.49
CA ASN A 143 -11.00 -6.82 6.61
C ASN A 143 -12.07 -7.24 7.61
N PRO A 144 -12.13 -6.62 8.79
CA PRO A 144 -13.16 -6.96 9.72
C PRO A 144 -14.46 -6.78 8.97
N THR A 145 -15.20 -7.87 8.89
CA THR A 145 -16.57 -7.84 8.40
C THR A 145 -17.21 -6.55 8.86
N THR A 146 -17.87 -5.87 7.99
CA THR A 146 -18.55 -4.58 8.05
C THR A 146 -19.16 -4.16 9.39
N ASN A 147 -19.27 -5.06 10.33
CA ASN A 147 -19.86 -4.81 11.63
C ASN A 147 -18.87 -4.11 12.56
N GLY A 148 -19.09 -2.84 12.78
CA GLY A 148 -18.41 -2.07 13.81
C GLY A 148 -17.33 -1.10 13.34
N ILE A 149 -17.14 -0.89 12.03
CA ILE A 149 -16.28 0.19 11.55
C ILE A 149 -17.07 1.50 11.59
N PRO A 150 -16.63 2.51 12.34
CA PRO A 150 -17.29 3.80 12.34
C PRO A 150 -17.35 4.43 10.96
N ALA A 151 -18.39 5.18 10.68
CA ALA A 151 -18.42 6.01 9.49
C ALA A 151 -17.27 7.00 9.53
N GLY A 152 -16.52 7.12 8.44
CA GLY A 152 -15.40 8.03 8.38
C GLY A 152 -14.54 7.88 7.14
N ARG A 153 -13.57 8.78 7.06
CA ARG A 153 -12.57 8.78 6.00
C ARG A 153 -11.20 8.60 6.63
N TYR A 154 -10.53 7.53 6.30
CA TYR A 154 -9.22 7.17 6.82
C TYR A 154 -8.16 7.63 5.82
N ILE A 155 -7.86 8.92 5.84
CA ILE A 155 -7.09 9.63 4.82
C ILE A 155 -5.60 9.46 5.11
N ILE A 156 -4.84 9.28 4.04
CA ILE A 156 -3.37 9.35 4.08
C ILE A 156 -2.92 10.80 4.00
N ARG A 157 -1.89 11.18 4.75
CA ARG A 157 -1.33 12.53 4.73
C ARG A 157 0.18 12.55 4.54
N GLY A 158 0.65 13.60 3.88
CA GLY A 158 2.07 13.92 3.84
C GLY A 158 2.95 12.89 3.13
N VAL A 159 2.44 12.21 2.08
CA VAL A 159 3.26 11.26 1.31
C VAL A 159 3.94 11.97 0.16
N THR A 160 5.25 11.77 0.05
CA THR A 160 6.05 12.25 -1.08
C THR A 160 6.59 11.08 -1.90
N ALA A 161 6.19 11.00 -3.17
CA ALA A 161 6.79 10.11 -4.16
C ALA A 161 7.73 10.91 -5.08
N ARG A 162 9.04 10.66 -5.02
CA ARG A 162 9.99 11.43 -5.84
C ARG A 162 11.11 10.59 -6.44
N ASN A 163 11.55 11.01 -7.64
CA ASN A 163 12.71 10.43 -8.33
C ASN A 163 12.62 8.90 -8.52
N ASN A 164 11.43 8.32 -8.51
CA ASN A 164 11.28 6.91 -8.78
C ASN A 164 11.25 6.65 -10.29
N THR A 165 11.75 5.50 -10.71
CA THR A 165 11.63 5.01 -12.08
C THR A 165 10.72 3.81 -12.10
N ILE A 166 9.60 3.89 -12.83
CA ILE A 166 8.56 2.87 -12.90
C ILE A 166 8.39 2.45 -14.35
N SER A 167 8.31 1.15 -14.60
CA SER A 167 8.06 0.59 -15.94
C SER A 167 7.22 -0.68 -15.86
N GLY A 168 6.51 -0.99 -16.95
CA GLY A 168 5.72 -2.21 -17.09
C GLY A 168 4.31 -1.97 -17.59
N ASN A 169 3.50 -3.02 -17.60
CA ASN A 169 2.09 -2.97 -17.96
C ASN A 169 1.25 -2.83 -16.67
N CYS A 170 1.15 -1.60 -16.17
CA CYS A 170 0.60 -1.33 -14.84
C CYS A 170 0.10 0.11 -14.72
N ASP A 171 -0.56 0.43 -13.62
CA ASP A 171 -0.69 1.82 -13.18
C ASP A 171 0.67 2.35 -12.69
N GLY A 172 1.02 3.57 -13.04
CA GLY A 172 2.28 4.18 -12.63
C GLY A 172 2.27 4.56 -11.14
N ILE A 173 1.72 5.73 -10.83
CA ILE A 173 1.58 6.25 -9.47
C ILE A 173 0.12 6.66 -9.24
N LYS A 174 -0.52 6.08 -8.24
CA LYS A 174 -1.92 6.34 -7.90
C LYS A 174 -2.05 6.97 -6.52
N PHE A 175 -2.91 7.98 -6.43
CA PHE A 175 -3.34 8.59 -5.17
C PHE A 175 -4.86 8.52 -5.05
N SER A 176 -5.36 8.04 -3.92
CA SER A 176 -6.78 8.06 -3.59
C SER A 176 -6.96 8.36 -2.11
N LEU A 177 -7.89 9.24 -1.75
CA LEU A 177 -8.14 9.65 -0.38
C LEU A 177 -6.84 10.08 0.33
N ALA A 178 -6.08 10.95 -0.33
CA ALA A 178 -4.78 11.42 0.10
C ALA A 178 -4.77 12.95 0.19
N GLU A 179 -4.20 13.50 1.24
CA GLU A 179 -4.07 14.94 1.50
C GLU A 179 -2.58 15.30 1.68
N ASP A 180 -2.22 16.53 1.33
CA ASP A 180 -0.87 17.07 1.50
C ASP A 180 0.23 16.19 0.91
N CYS A 181 -0.09 15.51 -0.19
CA CYS A 181 0.83 14.60 -0.87
C CYS A 181 1.51 15.28 -2.07
N SER A 182 2.70 14.81 -2.41
CA SER A 182 3.44 15.33 -3.55
C SER A 182 4.03 14.22 -4.42
N CYS A 183 4.04 14.47 -5.75
CA CYS A 183 4.63 13.58 -6.74
C CYS A 183 5.54 14.41 -7.66
N ARG A 184 6.85 14.15 -7.67
CA ARG A 184 7.80 14.95 -8.44
C ARG A 184 9.04 14.20 -8.88
N GLY A 185 9.57 14.57 -10.06
CA GLY A 185 10.81 14.00 -10.58
C GLY A 185 10.75 12.50 -10.91
N ASN A 186 9.57 11.89 -10.92
CA ASN A 186 9.43 10.48 -11.25
C ASN A 186 9.46 10.26 -12.77
N THR A 187 9.97 9.12 -13.19
CA THR A 187 9.93 8.65 -14.57
C THR A 187 9.02 7.43 -14.66
N VAL A 188 7.95 7.53 -15.44
CA VAL A 188 6.99 6.44 -15.64
C VAL A 188 6.97 6.04 -17.11
N ARG A 189 7.25 4.77 -17.41
CA ARG A 189 7.24 4.19 -18.75
C ARG A 189 6.32 2.97 -18.78
N LEU A 190 5.09 3.18 -19.20
CA LEU A 190 4.09 2.13 -19.27
C LEU A 190 4.10 1.47 -20.65
N SER A 191 3.89 0.16 -20.67
CA SER A 191 3.76 -0.57 -21.93
C SER A 191 2.39 -0.32 -22.57
N ASP A 192 2.33 -0.35 -23.88
CA ASP A 192 1.17 -0.03 -24.73
C ASP A 192 0.07 -1.12 -24.72
N SER A 193 -0.15 -1.77 -23.61
CA SER A 193 -1.20 -2.77 -23.52
C SER A 193 -2.55 -2.10 -23.28
N HIS A 194 -3.42 -2.14 -24.28
CA HIS A 194 -4.77 -1.60 -24.22
C HIS A 194 -5.75 -2.39 -23.34
N THR A 195 -5.28 -3.38 -22.60
CA THR A 195 -6.15 -4.30 -21.86
C THR A 195 -6.67 -3.67 -20.54
N TYR A 196 -6.03 -2.63 -20.05
CA TYR A 196 -6.35 -1.96 -18.77
C TYR A 196 -6.14 -0.46 -18.87
N ASN A 197 -6.79 0.30 -17.99
CA ASN A 197 -6.59 1.74 -17.86
C ASN A 197 -5.24 2.01 -17.19
N ASN A 198 -4.17 1.97 -17.95
CA ASN A 198 -2.84 2.31 -17.46
C ASN A 198 -2.76 3.81 -17.21
N MET A 199 -2.83 4.22 -15.95
CA MET A 199 -2.68 5.61 -15.56
C MET A 199 -1.22 5.91 -15.21
N GLY A 200 -0.66 6.96 -15.80
CA GLY A 200 0.71 7.40 -15.49
C GLY A 200 0.84 7.96 -14.07
N ILE A 201 0.01 8.91 -13.74
CA ILE A 201 -0.08 9.60 -12.43
C ILE A 201 -1.53 10.00 -12.19
#